data_cef960cc742e8ed890445021f227fe9e
#
_entry.id   cef960cc742e8ed890445021f227fe9e
#
_cell.length_a   1.000
_cell.length_b   1.000
_cell.length_c   1.000
_cell.angle_alpha   90.00
_cell.angle_beta   90.00
_cell.angle_gamma   90.00
#
_symmetry.space_group_name_H-M   'P 1'
#
loop_
_entity.id
_entity.type
_entity.pdbx_description
1 polymer ?
#
loop_
_entity_poly.entity_id
_entity_poly.type
_entity_poly.pdbx_seq_one_letter_code
_entity_poly.pdbx_strand_id
1 'polypeptide(L)'
;EKLLDAYDSGEKFFLYTGCGPSGPIHLGHYSVWSFVKWLQDKFDVELWFQFTDDEKFLYKNITYEEIQEWTKQNMLDVAALGFNPSKTHFLIDTKHAGIIYPEAIKVAKKITFSTIKSSFGFTDSNNIGSIFYTAMQTVPIFLPNILNNKDEYCLIPLAVDQDPHFRISRDVIGKLGHKKPAIIHAKFMSPLTGAVGKASSSNSSKTILMTDSPKEVKSKINKYAFSGGQDTVEEHRKKGGNVDVDVACQWLKYFEHDDKKLAEIYE
;
A
#
# COMPACT_ATOMS: atom_id res chain seq x y z
N GLU A 1 16.55 11.59 -1.61
CA GLU A 1 17.96 12.07 -1.53
C GLU A 1 18.57 11.72 -0.17
N LYS A 2 18.17 12.35 0.95
CA LYS A 2 18.80 12.12 2.29
C LYS A 2 18.92 10.65 2.72
N LEU A 3 17.95 9.79 2.38
CA LEU A 3 18.04 8.36 2.67
C LEU A 3 19.09 7.70 1.78
N LEU A 4 19.20 8.09 0.52
CA LEU A 4 20.23 7.57 -0.39
C LEU A 4 21.62 8.00 0.04
N ASP A 5 21.78 9.28 0.38
CA ASP A 5 23.06 9.81 0.92
C ASP A 5 23.48 9.07 2.20
N ALA A 6 22.53 8.77 3.08
CA ALA A 6 22.77 8.00 4.30
C ALA A 6 23.14 6.54 3.98
N TYR A 7 22.42 5.90 3.05
CA TYR A 7 22.73 4.55 2.61
C TYR A 7 24.13 4.45 1.98
N ASP A 8 24.49 5.40 1.11
CA ASP A 8 25.82 5.46 0.49
C ASP A 8 26.93 5.68 1.52
N SER A 9 26.59 6.31 2.66
CA SER A 9 27.46 6.46 3.83
C SER A 9 27.53 5.23 4.74
N GLY A 10 26.79 4.16 4.42
CA GLY A 10 26.73 2.92 5.18
C GLY A 10 25.68 2.89 6.30
N GLU A 11 24.80 3.91 6.38
CA GLU A 11 23.68 3.87 7.32
C GLU A 11 22.62 2.85 6.86
N LYS A 12 21.94 2.24 7.82
CA LYS A 12 20.85 1.30 7.57
C LYS A 12 19.50 2.02 7.51
N PHE A 13 18.53 1.37 6.87
CA PHE A 13 17.13 1.77 6.87
C PHE A 13 16.23 0.55 6.98
N PHE A 14 14.97 0.75 7.29
CA PHE A 14 13.94 -0.28 7.27
C PHE A 14 12.77 0.13 6.37
N LEU A 15 12.01 -0.85 5.93
CA LEU A 15 10.78 -0.65 5.14
C LEU A 15 9.56 -0.63 6.06
N TYR A 16 8.62 0.24 5.73
CA TYR A 16 7.31 0.23 6.35
C TYR A 16 6.23 0.26 5.26
N THR A 17 5.25 -0.59 5.38
CA THR A 17 4.03 -0.61 4.57
C THR A 17 2.89 -1.21 5.38
N GLY A 18 1.69 -1.32 4.81
CA GLY A 18 0.56 -1.94 5.50
C GLY A 18 -0.69 -2.02 4.66
N CYS A 19 -1.73 -2.54 5.27
CA CYS A 19 -3.07 -2.54 4.71
C CYS A 19 -4.15 -2.46 5.80
N GLY A 20 -5.32 -1.98 5.39
CA GLY A 20 -6.51 -2.03 6.20
C GLY A 20 -7.34 -3.28 5.91
N PRO A 21 -7.37 -4.27 6.83
CA PRO A 21 -8.00 -5.56 6.60
C PRO A 21 -9.52 -5.44 6.62
N SER A 22 -10.14 -5.35 5.47
CA SER A 22 -11.60 -5.18 5.36
C SER A 22 -12.21 -5.90 4.18
N GLY A 23 -11.48 -6.86 3.62
CA GLY A 23 -11.87 -7.63 2.45
C GLY A 23 -10.68 -8.36 1.83
N PRO A 24 -10.92 -9.06 0.71
CA PRO A 24 -9.88 -9.81 0.03
C PRO A 24 -8.82 -8.89 -0.61
N ILE A 25 -7.59 -9.36 -0.62
CA ILE A 25 -6.47 -8.70 -1.29
C ILE A 25 -6.63 -8.84 -2.81
N HIS A 26 -6.36 -7.76 -3.54
CA HIS A 26 -6.41 -7.73 -5.01
C HIS A 26 -5.07 -7.31 -5.63
N LEU A 27 -4.92 -7.49 -6.94
CA LEU A 27 -3.68 -7.19 -7.68
C LEU A 27 -3.15 -5.77 -7.48
N GLY A 28 -4.02 -4.79 -7.22
CA GLY A 28 -3.59 -3.42 -6.89
C GLY A 28 -2.77 -3.32 -5.61
N HIS A 29 -3.04 -4.16 -4.61
CA HIS A 29 -2.19 -4.28 -3.42
C HIS A 29 -0.88 -5.02 -3.77
N TYR A 30 -1.01 -6.13 -4.50
CA TYR A 30 0.14 -6.92 -4.92
C TYR A 30 1.19 -6.10 -5.67
N SER A 31 0.79 -5.21 -6.57
CA SER A 31 1.72 -4.38 -7.35
C SER A 31 2.61 -3.49 -6.48
N VAL A 32 2.09 -2.96 -5.37
CA VAL A 32 2.88 -2.18 -4.40
C VAL A 32 3.77 -3.11 -3.56
N TRP A 33 3.21 -4.22 -3.07
CA TRP A 33 3.94 -5.11 -2.17
C TRP A 33 4.99 -5.96 -2.87
N SER A 34 4.82 -6.28 -4.16
CA SER A 34 5.88 -6.89 -4.95
C SER A 34 7.10 -5.97 -5.08
N PHE A 35 6.87 -4.66 -5.21
CA PHE A 35 7.95 -3.68 -5.15
C PHE A 35 8.59 -3.58 -3.76
N VAL A 36 7.79 -3.62 -2.69
CA VAL A 36 8.31 -3.68 -1.31
C VAL A 36 9.16 -4.95 -1.11
N LYS A 37 8.71 -6.09 -1.64
CA LYS A 37 9.46 -7.35 -1.61
C LYS A 37 10.80 -7.22 -2.34
N TRP A 38 10.79 -6.64 -3.54
CA TRP A 38 12.01 -6.39 -4.28
C TRP A 38 12.99 -5.49 -3.50
N LEU A 39 12.49 -4.43 -2.86
CA LEU A 39 13.31 -3.57 -2.00
C LEU A 39 13.90 -4.35 -0.80
N GLN A 40 13.09 -5.18 -0.14
CA GLN A 40 13.56 -6.00 0.97
C GLN A 40 14.70 -6.93 0.53
N ASP A 41 14.54 -7.62 -0.60
CA ASP A 41 15.55 -8.54 -1.11
C ASP A 41 16.81 -7.82 -1.59
N LYS A 42 16.62 -6.70 -2.31
CA LYS A 42 17.72 -5.93 -2.89
C LYS A 42 18.63 -5.31 -1.85
N PHE A 43 18.05 -4.80 -0.75
CA PHE A 43 18.77 -4.08 0.30
C PHE A 43 18.99 -4.91 1.56
N ASP A 44 18.40 -6.10 1.61
CA ASP A 44 18.48 -7.03 2.75
C ASP A 44 18.07 -6.37 4.08
N VAL A 45 16.95 -5.62 4.08
CA VAL A 45 16.48 -4.79 5.20
C VAL A 45 15.26 -5.37 5.91
N GLU A 46 15.02 -4.90 7.13
CA GLU A 46 13.80 -5.24 7.89
C GLU A 46 12.56 -4.61 7.23
N LEU A 47 11.45 -5.33 7.28
CA LEU A 47 10.12 -4.86 6.88
C LEU A 47 9.17 -4.88 8.08
N TRP A 48 8.52 -3.75 8.34
CA TRP A 48 7.41 -3.65 9.27
C TRP A 48 6.11 -3.50 8.48
N PHE A 49 5.27 -4.52 8.57
CA PHE A 49 4.00 -4.59 7.84
C PHE A 49 2.83 -4.40 8.81
N GLN A 50 2.15 -3.27 8.71
CA GLN A 50 1.02 -2.92 9.59
C GLN A 50 -0.31 -3.43 9.03
N PHE A 51 -1.14 -3.96 9.92
CA PHE A 51 -2.55 -4.25 9.68
C PHE A 51 -3.38 -3.31 10.55
N THR A 52 -4.06 -2.35 9.90
CA THR A 52 -4.81 -1.28 10.56
C THR A 52 -6.25 -1.73 10.82
N ASP A 53 -6.38 -2.69 11.72
CA ASP A 53 -7.66 -3.30 12.05
C ASP A 53 -8.57 -2.34 12.82
N ASP A 54 -8.03 -1.45 13.63
CA ASP A 54 -8.74 -0.35 14.29
C ASP A 54 -9.27 0.68 13.31
N GLU A 55 -8.47 1.11 12.34
CA GLU A 55 -8.89 2.06 11.30
C GLU A 55 -10.13 1.57 10.56
N LYS A 56 -10.11 0.32 10.10
CA LYS A 56 -11.23 -0.21 9.30
C LYS A 56 -12.52 -0.34 10.12
N PHE A 57 -12.41 -0.67 11.39
CA PHE A 57 -13.54 -0.64 12.30
C PHE A 57 -14.11 0.77 12.49
N LEU A 58 -13.25 1.78 12.59
CA LEU A 58 -13.66 3.17 12.80
C LEU A 58 -14.33 3.81 11.57
N TYR A 59 -13.96 3.37 10.36
CA TYR A 59 -14.40 3.99 9.10
C TYR A 59 -15.46 3.20 8.34
N LYS A 60 -15.67 1.92 8.64
CA LYS A 60 -16.60 1.05 7.93
C LYS A 60 -17.69 0.50 8.87
N ASN A 61 -18.84 0.22 8.28
CA ASN A 61 -19.89 -0.53 8.99
C ASN A 61 -19.58 -2.04 8.88
N ILE A 62 -18.68 -2.50 9.72
CA ILE A 62 -18.18 -3.88 9.79
C ILE A 62 -17.99 -4.23 11.26
N THR A 63 -18.28 -5.48 11.66
CA THR A 63 -18.08 -5.90 13.04
C THR A 63 -16.60 -6.08 13.38
N TYR A 64 -16.29 -6.05 14.67
CA TYR A 64 -14.92 -6.26 15.12
C TYR A 64 -14.43 -7.69 14.82
N GLU A 65 -15.33 -8.67 14.94
CA GLU A 65 -15.08 -10.07 14.63
C GLU A 65 -14.76 -10.28 13.16
N GLU A 66 -15.52 -9.66 12.27
CA GLU A 66 -15.27 -9.73 10.82
C GLU A 66 -13.90 -9.12 10.45
N ILE A 67 -13.52 -7.99 11.08
CA ILE A 67 -12.21 -7.40 10.87
C ILE A 67 -11.08 -8.33 11.34
N GLN A 68 -11.25 -8.99 12.49
CA GLN A 68 -10.25 -9.93 12.98
C GLN A 68 -10.08 -11.13 12.02
N GLU A 69 -11.16 -11.63 11.42
CA GLU A 69 -11.05 -12.69 10.40
C GLU A 69 -10.37 -12.18 9.12
N TRP A 70 -10.72 -10.99 8.64
CA TRP A 70 -10.00 -10.39 7.51
C TRP A 70 -8.53 -10.12 7.82
N THR A 71 -8.21 -9.73 9.05
CA THR A 71 -6.81 -9.55 9.47
C THR A 71 -6.02 -10.84 9.34
N LYS A 72 -6.56 -11.96 9.83
CA LYS A 72 -5.93 -13.29 9.69
C LYS A 72 -5.76 -13.68 8.23
N GLN A 73 -6.82 -13.53 7.41
CA GLN A 73 -6.76 -13.87 5.99
C GLN A 73 -5.71 -13.02 5.25
N ASN A 74 -5.73 -11.70 5.46
CA ASN A 74 -4.78 -10.81 4.79
C ASN A 74 -3.34 -11.04 5.27
N MET A 75 -3.11 -11.45 6.51
CA MET A 75 -1.79 -11.88 6.99
C MET A 75 -1.28 -13.10 6.21
N LEU A 76 -2.15 -14.09 5.94
CA LEU A 76 -1.78 -15.24 5.13
C LEU A 76 -1.48 -14.85 3.69
N ASP A 77 -2.29 -13.98 3.09
CA ASP A 77 -2.07 -13.46 1.74
C ASP A 77 -0.72 -12.73 1.63
N VAL A 78 -0.39 -11.89 2.62
CA VAL A 78 0.90 -11.17 2.69
C VAL A 78 2.06 -12.14 2.92
N ALA A 79 1.92 -13.12 3.80
CA ALA A 79 2.96 -14.13 4.03
C ALA A 79 3.24 -14.94 2.76
N ALA A 80 2.21 -15.24 1.95
CA ALA A 80 2.35 -15.95 0.68
C ALA A 80 3.14 -15.18 -0.39
N LEU A 81 3.35 -13.85 -0.23
CA LEU A 81 4.19 -13.06 -1.14
C LEU A 81 5.69 -13.39 -1.03
N GLY A 82 6.07 -14.17 -0.01
CA GLY A 82 7.44 -14.65 0.15
C GLY A 82 8.42 -13.63 0.73
N PHE A 83 7.94 -12.66 1.51
CA PHE A 83 8.80 -11.81 2.34
C PHE A 83 9.72 -12.65 3.23
N ASN A 84 10.92 -12.16 3.50
CA ASN A 84 11.86 -12.85 4.39
C ASN A 84 11.29 -12.92 5.82
N PRO A 85 10.94 -14.12 6.33
CA PRO A 85 10.27 -14.25 7.62
C PRO A 85 11.15 -13.83 8.81
N SER A 86 12.48 -13.89 8.67
CA SER A 86 13.41 -13.46 9.73
C SER A 86 13.57 -11.94 9.81
N LYS A 87 13.10 -11.20 8.81
CA LYS A 87 13.21 -9.75 8.68
C LYS A 87 11.86 -9.06 8.49
N THR A 88 10.77 -9.79 8.63
CA THR A 88 9.41 -9.23 8.46
C THR A 88 8.64 -9.29 9.77
N HIS A 89 8.20 -8.13 10.22
CA HIS A 89 7.46 -7.96 11.47
C HIS A 89 6.02 -7.53 11.15
N PHE A 90 5.06 -8.34 11.58
CA PHE A 90 3.64 -7.99 11.46
C PHE A 90 3.20 -7.19 12.68
N LEU A 91 2.68 -6.00 12.41
CA LEU A 91 2.14 -5.09 13.41
C LEU A 91 0.61 -5.02 13.25
N ILE A 92 -0.14 -5.55 14.19
CA ILE A 92 -1.61 -5.51 14.21
C ILE A 92 -2.01 -4.49 15.28
N ASP A 93 -2.68 -3.42 14.91
CA ASP A 93 -2.85 -2.24 15.76
C ASP A 93 -3.53 -2.56 17.10
N THR A 94 -4.64 -3.30 17.08
CA THR A 94 -5.33 -3.65 18.32
C THR A 94 -4.54 -4.61 19.22
N LYS A 95 -3.77 -5.53 18.62
CA LYS A 95 -2.96 -6.49 19.41
C LYS A 95 -1.68 -5.86 19.96
N HIS A 96 -1.13 -4.90 19.24
CA HIS A 96 0.10 -4.20 19.62
C HIS A 96 -0.17 -2.82 20.25
N ALA A 97 -1.42 -2.57 20.64
CA ALA A 97 -1.83 -1.29 21.24
C ALA A 97 -0.95 -0.89 22.43
N GLY A 98 -0.47 -1.85 23.22
CA GLY A 98 0.39 -1.58 24.39
C GLY A 98 1.72 -0.92 24.05
N ILE A 99 2.27 -1.14 22.83
CA ILE A 99 3.51 -0.51 22.36
C ILE A 99 3.23 0.68 21.44
N ILE A 100 2.11 0.71 20.74
CA ILE A 100 1.74 1.78 19.81
C ILE A 100 1.15 2.98 20.57
N TYR A 101 0.22 2.75 21.49
CA TYR A 101 -0.54 3.80 22.17
C TYR A 101 0.34 4.80 22.96
N PRO A 102 1.36 4.39 23.74
CA PRO A 102 2.25 5.33 24.43
C PRO A 102 2.95 6.32 23.48
N GLU A 103 3.28 5.88 22.27
CA GLU A 103 3.89 6.73 21.27
C GLU A 103 2.84 7.58 20.55
N ALA A 104 1.66 7.03 20.28
CA ALA A 104 0.55 7.75 19.65
C ALA A 104 0.10 8.96 20.45
N ILE A 105 0.06 8.90 21.79
CA ILE A 105 -0.26 10.08 22.61
C ILE A 105 0.81 11.18 22.53
N LYS A 106 2.09 10.82 22.35
CA LYS A 106 3.16 11.79 22.11
C LYS A 106 2.99 12.49 20.75
N VAL A 107 2.63 11.72 19.72
CA VAL A 107 2.30 12.23 18.38
C VAL A 107 1.06 13.14 18.47
N ALA A 108 -0.04 12.66 19.07
CA ALA A 108 -1.29 13.41 19.19
C ALA A 108 -1.09 14.77 19.87
N LYS A 109 -0.21 14.85 20.87
CA LYS A 109 0.14 16.11 21.54
C LYS A 109 0.78 17.14 20.60
N LYS A 110 1.30 16.72 19.44
CA LYS A 110 1.97 17.59 18.45
C LYS A 110 1.10 17.94 17.25
N ILE A 111 -0.10 17.39 17.15
CA ILE A 111 -1.05 17.59 16.05
C ILE A 111 -2.29 18.30 16.60
N THR A 112 -2.77 19.32 15.87
CA THR A 112 -4.03 19.98 16.24
C THR A 112 -5.19 19.42 15.43
N PHE A 113 -6.40 19.51 15.98
CA PHE A 113 -7.61 19.14 15.24
C PHE A 113 -7.76 19.94 13.93
N SER A 114 -7.41 21.22 13.95
CA SER A 114 -7.44 22.06 12.75
C SER A 114 -6.55 21.51 11.63
N THR A 115 -5.34 21.03 11.96
CA THR A 115 -4.43 20.41 10.99
C THR A 115 -5.05 19.14 10.39
N ILE A 116 -5.63 18.27 11.23
CA ILE A 116 -6.27 17.04 10.78
C ILE A 116 -7.50 17.36 9.92
N LYS A 117 -8.35 18.26 10.38
CA LYS A 117 -9.56 18.70 9.66
C LYS A 117 -9.24 19.19 8.24
N SER A 118 -8.20 20.00 8.09
CA SER A 118 -7.80 20.54 6.77
C SER A 118 -7.17 19.47 5.87
N SER A 119 -6.45 18.50 6.42
CA SER A 119 -5.73 17.49 5.64
C SER A 119 -6.61 16.33 5.19
N PHE A 120 -7.61 15.95 5.99
CA PHE A 120 -8.47 14.77 5.73
C PHE A 120 -9.92 15.14 5.43
N GLY A 121 -10.28 16.42 5.49
CA GLY A 121 -11.67 16.87 5.28
C GLY A 121 -12.62 16.45 6.40
N PHE A 122 -12.11 16.20 7.61
CA PHE A 122 -12.97 15.86 8.75
C PHE A 122 -13.96 16.97 9.07
N THR A 123 -15.14 16.56 9.48
CA THR A 123 -16.23 17.41 9.93
C THR A 123 -16.54 17.13 11.39
N ASP A 124 -17.43 17.90 11.98
CA ASP A 124 -17.84 17.71 13.37
C ASP A 124 -18.66 16.41 13.60
N SER A 125 -19.08 15.74 12.51
CA SER A 125 -19.76 14.43 12.55
C SER A 125 -18.83 13.21 12.57
N ASN A 126 -17.53 13.41 12.38
CA ASN A 126 -16.58 12.29 12.43
C ASN A 126 -16.41 11.78 13.85
N ASN A 127 -16.34 10.45 13.99
CA ASN A 127 -16.12 9.87 15.30
C ASN A 127 -14.71 10.18 15.84
N ILE A 128 -14.58 10.26 17.15
CA ILE A 128 -13.33 10.66 17.82
C ILE A 128 -12.18 9.65 17.56
N GLY A 129 -12.51 8.37 17.36
CA GLY A 129 -11.52 7.33 17.06
C GLY A 129 -10.84 7.58 15.71
N SER A 130 -11.60 7.93 14.66
CA SER A 130 -11.04 8.24 13.35
C SER A 130 -10.11 9.46 13.39
N ILE A 131 -10.41 10.43 14.24
CA ILE A 131 -9.55 11.61 14.46
C ILE A 131 -8.24 11.20 15.14
N PHE A 132 -8.31 10.38 16.19
CA PHE A 132 -7.13 9.93 16.93
C PHE A 132 -6.28 8.96 16.12
N TYR A 133 -6.89 8.16 15.24
CA TYR A 133 -6.19 7.22 14.35
C TYR A 133 -5.06 7.89 13.55
N THR A 134 -5.18 9.15 13.19
CA THR A 134 -4.12 9.89 12.48
C THR A 134 -2.80 9.94 13.28
N ALA A 135 -2.86 9.91 14.61
CA ALA A 135 -1.69 9.78 15.46
C ALA A 135 -1.17 8.34 15.51
N MET A 136 -2.07 7.35 15.56
CA MET A 136 -1.73 5.93 15.53
C MET A 136 -0.95 5.57 14.27
N GLN A 137 -1.41 6.01 13.09
CA GLN A 137 -0.78 5.78 11.79
C GLN A 137 0.66 6.32 11.69
N THR A 138 1.02 7.31 12.50
CA THR A 138 2.37 7.89 12.50
C THR A 138 3.40 7.01 13.23
N VAL A 139 2.97 6.23 14.22
CA VAL A 139 3.85 5.50 15.13
C VAL A 139 4.73 4.46 14.44
N PRO A 140 4.25 3.61 13.52
CA PRO A 140 5.04 2.58 12.89
C PRO A 140 6.29 3.11 12.14
N ILE A 141 6.29 4.38 11.78
CA ILE A 141 7.41 5.03 11.06
C ILE A 141 8.69 5.11 11.92
N PHE A 142 8.54 5.14 13.24
CA PHE A 142 9.68 5.27 14.17
C PHE A 142 9.65 4.23 15.28
N LEU A 143 8.59 3.46 15.43
CA LEU A 143 8.47 2.41 16.46
C LEU A 143 9.61 1.39 16.43
N PRO A 144 10.07 0.92 15.25
CA PRO A 144 11.22 0.00 15.15
C PRO A 144 12.47 0.56 15.81
N ASN A 145 12.73 1.85 15.65
CA ASN A 145 13.87 2.52 16.25
C ASN A 145 13.79 2.53 17.79
N ILE A 146 12.60 2.76 18.34
CA ILE A 146 12.38 2.73 19.79
C ILE A 146 12.58 1.31 20.32
N LEU A 147 11.96 0.30 19.70
CA LEU A 147 12.00 -1.08 20.17
C LEU A 147 13.42 -1.67 20.12
N ASN A 148 14.20 -1.28 19.12
CA ASN A 148 15.55 -1.81 18.89
C ASN A 148 16.68 -0.87 19.37
N ASN A 149 16.34 0.27 19.96
CA ASN A 149 17.27 1.32 20.34
C ASN A 149 18.21 1.73 19.18
N LYS A 150 17.60 2.02 18.02
CA LYS A 150 18.28 2.40 16.78
C LYS A 150 17.87 3.80 16.35
N ASP A 151 18.56 4.36 15.36
CA ASP A 151 18.18 5.62 14.68
C ASP A 151 18.33 5.44 13.16
N GLU A 152 17.55 4.53 12.60
CA GLU A 152 17.53 4.20 11.18
C GLU A 152 16.47 5.04 10.44
N TYR A 153 16.68 5.27 9.13
CA TYR A 153 15.66 5.85 8.27
C TYR A 153 14.54 4.85 8.00
N CYS A 154 13.32 5.35 7.88
CA CYS A 154 12.17 4.60 7.39
C CYS A 154 11.94 4.91 5.91
N LEU A 155 11.83 3.90 5.05
CA LEU A 155 11.39 4.02 3.66
C LEU A 155 9.98 3.47 3.52
N ILE A 156 9.08 4.28 2.95
CA ILE A 156 7.65 3.97 2.84
C ILE A 156 7.23 3.98 1.37
N PRO A 157 7.22 2.83 0.70
CA PRO A 157 6.50 2.68 -0.56
C PRO A 157 4.99 2.66 -0.29
N LEU A 158 4.25 3.58 -0.92
CA LEU A 158 2.81 3.74 -0.68
C LEU A 158 2.07 4.15 -1.95
N ALA A 159 0.78 3.86 -2.00
CA ALA A 159 -0.09 4.42 -3.02
C ALA A 159 -0.37 5.90 -2.74
N VAL A 160 -0.48 6.71 -3.79
CA VAL A 160 -0.53 8.18 -3.70
C VAL A 160 -1.68 8.72 -2.83
N ASP A 161 -2.77 7.96 -2.67
CA ASP A 161 -3.91 8.34 -1.82
C ASP A 161 -3.59 8.32 -0.31
N GLN A 162 -2.51 7.67 0.09
CA GLN A 162 -2.04 7.62 1.47
C GLN A 162 -1.15 8.83 1.85
N ASP A 163 -0.76 9.66 0.87
CA ASP A 163 0.15 10.79 1.06
C ASP A 163 -0.26 11.77 2.18
N PRO A 164 -1.56 12.12 2.37
CA PRO A 164 -1.95 13.05 3.44
C PRO A 164 -1.52 12.61 4.85
N HIS A 165 -1.61 11.31 5.17
CA HIS A 165 -1.16 10.76 6.45
C HIS A 165 0.35 10.99 6.66
N PHE A 166 1.14 10.69 5.63
CA PHE A 166 2.59 10.74 5.73
C PHE A 166 3.15 12.16 5.63
N ARG A 167 2.42 13.12 5.05
CA ARG A 167 2.78 14.55 5.15
C ARG A 167 2.71 15.02 6.59
N ILE A 168 1.60 14.77 7.29
CA ILE A 168 1.46 15.11 8.71
C ILE A 168 2.53 14.39 9.53
N SER A 169 2.72 13.10 9.29
CA SER A 169 3.74 12.32 10.00
C SER A 169 5.15 12.94 9.85
N ARG A 170 5.53 13.35 8.64
CA ARG A 170 6.83 14.00 8.38
C ARG A 170 7.00 15.30 9.13
N ASP A 171 5.92 16.08 9.33
CA ASP A 171 5.96 17.34 10.07
C ASP A 171 6.10 17.15 11.58
N VAL A 172 5.58 16.02 12.09
CA VAL A 172 5.55 15.73 13.53
C VAL A 172 6.78 14.95 13.98
N ILE A 173 7.22 13.97 13.19
CA ILE A 173 8.32 13.05 13.56
C ILE A 173 9.60 13.80 13.93
N GLY A 174 9.97 14.85 13.17
CA GLY A 174 11.13 15.69 13.49
C GLY A 174 11.01 16.43 14.83
N LYS A 175 9.78 16.78 15.25
CA LYS A 175 9.51 17.41 16.55
C LYS A 175 9.57 16.44 17.72
N LEU A 176 9.58 15.14 17.42
CA LEU A 176 9.74 14.04 18.38
C LEU A 176 11.20 13.54 18.46
N GLY A 177 12.10 14.11 17.66
CA GLY A 177 13.51 13.76 17.66
C GLY A 177 13.89 12.59 16.77
N HIS A 178 12.97 12.12 15.91
CA HIS A 178 13.23 11.01 14.98
C HIS A 178 13.54 11.50 13.56
N LYS A 179 14.22 10.67 12.77
CA LYS A 179 14.49 10.90 11.35
C LYS A 179 13.20 10.93 10.54
N LYS A 180 13.07 11.91 9.64
CA LYS A 180 11.92 11.99 8.73
C LYS A 180 11.95 10.84 7.73
N PRO A 181 10.82 10.15 7.48
CA PRO A 181 10.79 9.05 6.53
C PRO A 181 11.03 9.53 5.10
N ALA A 182 11.59 8.65 4.28
CA ALA A 182 11.56 8.76 2.83
C ALA A 182 10.30 8.09 2.29
N ILE A 183 9.73 8.62 1.21
CA ILE A 183 8.47 8.15 0.62
C ILE A 183 8.71 7.87 -0.86
N ILE A 184 8.19 6.74 -1.34
CA ILE A 184 8.07 6.42 -2.76
C ILE A 184 6.59 6.28 -3.08
N HIS A 185 6.09 7.15 -3.97
CA HIS A 185 4.71 7.08 -4.44
C HIS A 185 4.57 6.08 -5.57
N ALA A 186 3.78 5.03 -5.35
CA ALA A 186 3.38 4.10 -6.39
C ALA A 186 2.12 4.61 -7.12
N LYS A 187 2.09 4.44 -8.44
CA LYS A 187 0.89 4.69 -9.24
C LYS A 187 -0.16 3.61 -8.96
N PHE A 188 -1.43 3.98 -9.07
CA PHE A 188 -2.50 2.99 -9.04
C PHE A 188 -2.45 2.09 -10.27
N MET A 189 -2.61 0.80 -10.03
CA MET A 189 -2.91 -0.14 -11.10
C MET A 189 -4.31 0.16 -11.63
N SER A 190 -4.46 0.29 -12.96
CA SER A 190 -5.75 0.48 -13.60
C SER A 190 -6.70 -0.71 -13.33
N PRO A 191 -8.00 -0.46 -13.14
CA PRO A 191 -8.98 -1.54 -13.08
C PRO A 191 -9.10 -2.25 -14.43
N LEU A 192 -9.58 -3.49 -14.46
CA LEU A 192 -9.82 -4.23 -15.72
C LEU A 192 -10.71 -3.47 -16.71
N THR A 193 -11.62 -2.65 -16.21
CA THR A 193 -12.64 -1.97 -17.01
C THR A 193 -12.18 -0.68 -17.70
N GLY A 194 -10.90 -0.36 -17.66
CA GLY A 194 -10.35 0.80 -18.35
C GLY A 194 -9.22 1.49 -17.62
N ALA A 195 -8.57 2.45 -18.28
CA ALA A 195 -7.39 3.15 -17.81
C ALA A 195 -7.66 4.17 -16.68
N VAL A 196 -8.91 4.52 -16.43
CA VAL A 196 -9.29 5.54 -15.44
C VAL A 196 -9.81 4.90 -14.17
N GLY A 197 -9.28 5.32 -13.02
CA GLY A 197 -9.67 4.83 -11.71
C GLY A 197 -8.61 3.95 -11.04
N LYS A 198 -8.99 3.33 -9.93
CA LYS A 198 -8.15 2.36 -9.20
C LYS A 198 -8.86 1.01 -9.07
N ALA A 199 -8.10 -0.07 -9.05
CA ALA A 199 -8.62 -1.38 -8.65
C ALA A 199 -9.20 -1.30 -7.23
N SER A 200 -10.35 -1.94 -7.00
CA SER A 200 -11.06 -1.91 -5.73
C SER A 200 -11.69 -3.26 -5.42
N SER A 201 -11.60 -3.70 -4.17
CA SER A 201 -12.26 -4.92 -3.69
C SER A 201 -13.78 -4.82 -3.61
N SER A 202 -14.35 -3.60 -3.63
CA SER A 202 -15.81 -3.39 -3.60
C SER A 202 -16.53 -3.91 -4.85
N ASN A 203 -15.80 -4.19 -5.94
CA ASN A 203 -16.34 -4.85 -7.13
C ASN A 203 -15.52 -6.12 -7.45
N SER A 204 -15.63 -7.11 -6.59
CA SER A 204 -14.86 -8.37 -6.68
C SER A 204 -15.07 -9.13 -7.98
N SER A 205 -16.23 -8.99 -8.63
CA SER A 205 -16.51 -9.65 -9.92
C SER A 205 -15.68 -9.11 -11.08
N LYS A 206 -15.23 -7.86 -11.01
CA LYS A 206 -14.41 -7.19 -12.03
C LYS A 206 -12.97 -6.91 -11.59
N THR A 207 -12.58 -7.43 -10.42
CA THR A 207 -11.24 -7.23 -9.86
C THR A 207 -10.59 -8.59 -9.65
N ILE A 208 -9.35 -8.76 -10.06
CA ILE A 208 -8.60 -9.99 -9.79
C ILE A 208 -8.14 -9.97 -8.33
N LEU A 209 -8.53 -11.02 -7.61
CA LEU A 209 -8.16 -11.25 -6.23
C LEU A 209 -6.96 -12.19 -6.15
N MET A 210 -6.18 -12.10 -5.08
CA MET A 210 -5.05 -13.01 -4.85
C MET A 210 -5.49 -14.46 -4.64
N THR A 211 -6.75 -14.66 -4.26
CA THR A 211 -7.37 -15.99 -4.06
C THR A 211 -8.06 -16.54 -5.31
N ASP A 212 -8.13 -15.80 -6.41
CA ASP A 212 -8.74 -16.28 -7.65
C ASP A 212 -7.94 -17.44 -8.25
N SER A 213 -8.62 -18.49 -8.67
CA SER A 213 -8.02 -19.58 -9.44
C SER A 213 -7.59 -19.10 -10.84
N PRO A 214 -6.66 -19.79 -11.51
CA PRO A 214 -6.25 -19.44 -12.88
C PRO A 214 -7.44 -19.37 -13.87
N LYS A 215 -8.47 -20.19 -13.66
CA LYS A 215 -9.69 -20.16 -14.47
C LYS A 215 -10.50 -18.89 -14.25
N GLU A 216 -10.63 -18.43 -13.02
CA GLU A 216 -11.32 -17.20 -12.66
C GLU A 216 -10.57 -15.99 -13.18
N VAL A 217 -9.24 -15.94 -13.01
CA VAL A 217 -8.37 -14.89 -13.58
C VAL A 217 -8.58 -14.79 -15.08
N LYS A 218 -8.46 -15.92 -15.82
CA LYS A 218 -8.70 -15.95 -17.27
C LYS A 218 -10.09 -15.47 -17.65
N SER A 219 -11.10 -15.91 -16.92
CA SER A 219 -12.49 -15.51 -17.15
C SER A 219 -12.70 -14.00 -16.93
N LYS A 220 -12.15 -13.45 -15.85
CA LYS A 220 -12.26 -12.02 -15.53
C LYS A 220 -11.55 -11.16 -16.58
N ILE A 221 -10.32 -11.55 -16.99
CA ILE A 221 -9.59 -10.83 -18.04
C ILE A 221 -10.38 -10.84 -19.35
N ASN A 222 -10.78 -12.02 -19.82
CA ASN A 222 -11.50 -12.14 -21.11
C ASN A 222 -12.82 -11.40 -21.13
N LYS A 223 -13.50 -11.27 -19.98
CA LYS A 223 -14.83 -10.66 -19.90
C LYS A 223 -14.80 -9.16 -19.65
N TYR A 224 -13.81 -8.67 -18.91
CA TYR A 224 -13.84 -7.31 -18.38
C TYR A 224 -12.63 -6.45 -18.74
N ALA A 225 -11.53 -7.04 -19.26
CA ALA A 225 -10.39 -6.25 -19.65
C ALA A 225 -10.75 -5.33 -20.82
N PHE A 226 -10.61 -4.03 -20.59
CA PHE A 226 -10.76 -3.05 -21.66
C PHE A 226 -9.63 -3.22 -22.66
N SER A 227 -10.00 -3.40 -23.93
CA SER A 227 -9.04 -3.55 -25.03
C SER A 227 -8.88 -2.23 -25.76
N GLY A 228 -7.63 -1.92 -26.14
CA GLY A 228 -7.29 -0.82 -27.03
C GLY A 228 -7.49 -1.15 -28.52
N GLY A 229 -8.16 -2.27 -28.84
CA GLY A 229 -8.46 -2.67 -30.23
C GLY A 229 -9.44 -1.74 -30.94
N GLN A 230 -9.55 -1.90 -32.27
CA GLN A 230 -10.52 -1.17 -33.10
C GLN A 230 -11.86 -1.93 -33.11
N ASP A 231 -12.94 -1.27 -33.61
CA ASP A 231 -14.30 -1.82 -33.65
C ASP A 231 -14.42 -3.05 -34.57
N THR A 232 -13.61 -3.14 -35.60
CA THR A 232 -13.57 -4.27 -36.53
C THR A 232 -12.19 -4.88 -36.65
N VAL A 233 -12.13 -6.18 -37.00
CA VAL A 233 -10.84 -6.89 -37.25
C VAL A 233 -10.07 -6.25 -38.39
N GLU A 234 -10.76 -5.77 -39.42
CA GLU A 234 -10.16 -5.11 -40.59
C GLU A 234 -9.49 -3.79 -40.19
N GLU A 235 -10.19 -2.96 -39.42
CA GLU A 235 -9.65 -1.72 -38.90
C GLU A 235 -8.48 -1.97 -37.95
N HIS A 236 -8.59 -2.98 -37.07
CA HIS A 236 -7.53 -3.33 -36.15
C HIS A 236 -6.26 -3.77 -36.90
N ARG A 237 -6.39 -4.59 -37.95
CA ARG A 237 -5.25 -4.99 -38.79
C ARG A 237 -4.63 -3.83 -39.57
N LYS A 238 -5.41 -2.81 -39.89
CA LYS A 238 -4.95 -1.64 -40.65
C LYS A 238 -4.35 -0.56 -39.77
N LYS A 239 -4.93 -0.30 -38.59
CA LYS A 239 -4.57 0.84 -37.71
C LYS A 239 -3.79 0.42 -36.47
N GLY A 240 -3.73 -0.88 -36.16
CA GLY A 240 -3.18 -1.40 -34.90
C GLY A 240 -4.09 -1.16 -33.71
N GLY A 241 -3.64 -1.58 -32.53
CA GLY A 241 -4.28 -1.31 -31.25
C GLY A 241 -3.71 -0.05 -30.57
N ASN A 242 -4.44 0.52 -29.66
CA ASN A 242 -3.94 1.59 -28.79
C ASN A 242 -3.46 0.99 -27.47
N VAL A 243 -2.16 0.75 -27.35
CA VAL A 243 -1.51 0.14 -26.19
C VAL A 243 -1.61 1.02 -24.92
N ASP A 244 -1.79 2.33 -25.07
CA ASP A 244 -1.88 3.26 -23.95
C ASP A 244 -3.21 3.18 -23.20
N VAL A 245 -4.25 2.64 -23.82
CA VAL A 245 -5.56 2.44 -23.20
C VAL A 245 -5.88 0.96 -22.98
N ASP A 246 -5.11 0.05 -23.58
CA ASP A 246 -5.24 -1.39 -23.40
C ASP A 246 -4.77 -1.81 -22.00
N VAL A 247 -5.70 -2.39 -21.23
CA VAL A 247 -5.42 -2.74 -19.83
C VAL A 247 -4.41 -3.87 -19.71
N ALA A 248 -4.42 -4.84 -20.62
CA ALA A 248 -3.45 -5.93 -20.60
C ALA A 248 -2.03 -5.38 -20.83
N CYS A 249 -1.86 -4.49 -21.81
CA CYS A 249 -0.61 -3.81 -22.07
C CYS A 249 -0.14 -2.98 -20.87
N GLN A 250 -1.06 -2.20 -20.26
CA GLN A 250 -0.71 -1.44 -19.06
C GLN A 250 -0.27 -2.31 -17.89
N TRP A 251 -0.93 -3.47 -17.70
CA TRP A 251 -0.57 -4.38 -16.63
C TRP A 251 0.76 -5.08 -16.85
N LEU A 252 1.15 -5.35 -18.09
CA LEU A 252 2.47 -5.89 -18.40
C LEU A 252 3.61 -5.02 -17.86
N LYS A 253 3.43 -3.70 -17.76
CA LYS A 253 4.41 -2.79 -17.13
C LYS A 253 4.67 -3.09 -15.64
N TYR A 254 3.77 -3.80 -14.97
CA TYR A 254 3.93 -4.20 -13.57
C TYR A 254 4.46 -5.63 -13.41
N PHE A 255 4.28 -6.50 -14.40
CA PHE A 255 4.52 -7.94 -14.26
C PHE A 255 5.61 -8.48 -15.19
N GLU A 256 5.88 -7.82 -16.31
CA GLU A 256 7.00 -8.21 -17.18
C GLU A 256 8.27 -7.49 -16.73
N HIS A 257 9.27 -8.26 -16.31
CA HIS A 257 10.54 -7.74 -15.80
C HIS A 257 11.64 -7.66 -16.87
N ASP A 258 11.39 -8.21 -18.07
CA ASP A 258 12.29 -8.12 -19.19
C ASP A 258 11.90 -6.93 -20.06
N ASP A 259 12.67 -5.83 -19.96
CA ASP A 259 12.43 -4.59 -20.70
C ASP A 259 12.48 -4.80 -22.22
N LYS A 260 13.31 -5.74 -22.73
CA LYS A 260 13.39 -6.03 -24.18
C LYS A 260 12.13 -6.71 -24.66
N LYS A 261 11.67 -7.72 -23.93
CA LYS A 261 10.43 -8.44 -24.22
C LYS A 261 9.22 -7.50 -24.10
N LEU A 262 9.23 -6.59 -23.12
CA LEU A 262 8.18 -5.58 -22.99
C LEU A 262 8.16 -4.66 -24.19
N ALA A 263 9.31 -4.19 -24.66
CA ALA A 263 9.43 -3.35 -25.86
C ALA A 263 8.90 -4.06 -27.11
N GLU A 264 9.30 -5.35 -27.32
CA GLU A 264 8.81 -6.16 -28.45
C GLU A 264 7.28 -6.34 -28.44
N ILE A 265 6.65 -6.42 -27.27
CA ILE A 265 5.18 -6.52 -27.17
C ILE A 265 4.51 -5.19 -27.54
N TYR A 266 5.19 -4.07 -27.34
CA TYR A 266 4.66 -2.74 -27.63
C TYR A 266 4.88 -2.27 -29.07
N GLU A 267 5.78 -2.92 -29.82
CA GLU A 267 5.97 -2.73 -31.27
C GLU A 267 4.84 -3.41 -32.09
#